data_6999b2ae7dc03ea7e1af625a912f0f35
#
_entry.id   6999b2ae7dc03ea7e1af625a912f0f35
#
_cell.length_a   1.000
_cell.length_b   1.000
_cell.length_c   1.000
_cell.angle_alpha   90.00
_cell.angle_beta   90.00
_cell.angle_gamma   90.00
#
_symmetry.space_group_name_H-M   'P 1'
#
loop_
_entity.id
_entity.type
_entity.pdbx_description
1 polymer ?
#
loop_
_entity_poly.entity_id
_entity_poly.type
_entity_poly.pdbx_seq_one_letter_code
_entity_poly.pdbx_strand_id
1 'polypeptide(L)'
;EIIFNGDLVNRKPPHQRARSGIGYVPQGREIIPYLTVEENLQLGLEALPGGLAKHKKIDELVYELFPVLKQFLDRKGGDLSGGQQQQLAIARALLGKPKLLLLDEPTEGIQPNIVQDIESAVKRIISETGVGVLLVEQHLHFVRQADRYYAMQRGGIVANGPTSELSKAVVEKFLSV
;
A
#
# COMPACT_ATOMS: atom_id res chain seq x y z
N GLU A 1 8.30 -20.96 -2.92
CA GLU A 1 9.01 -20.38 -1.76
C GLU A 1 8.94 -18.85 -1.86
N ILE A 2 8.79 -18.19 -0.70
CA ILE A 2 8.84 -16.73 -0.59
C ILE A 2 10.01 -16.40 0.34
N ILE A 3 11.03 -15.74 -0.21
CA ILE A 3 12.22 -15.32 0.52
C ILE A 3 12.18 -13.79 0.63
N PHE A 4 12.32 -13.27 1.84
CA PHE A 4 12.38 -11.84 2.13
C PHE A 4 13.60 -11.51 2.98
N ASN A 5 14.50 -10.67 2.47
CA ASN A 5 15.79 -10.33 3.11
C ASN A 5 16.63 -11.57 3.52
N GLY A 6 16.61 -12.63 2.69
CA GLY A 6 17.32 -13.89 2.96
C GLY A 6 16.55 -14.88 3.83
N ASP A 7 15.43 -14.49 4.43
CA ASP A 7 14.61 -15.34 5.28
C ASP A 7 13.44 -15.97 4.52
N LEU A 8 13.20 -17.26 4.74
CA LEU A 8 11.99 -17.94 4.25
C LEU A 8 10.78 -17.51 5.08
N VAL A 9 9.79 -16.85 4.43
CA VAL A 9 8.64 -16.28 5.14
C VAL A 9 7.32 -17.03 4.93
N ASN A 10 7.32 -18.14 4.16
CA ASN A 10 6.10 -18.90 3.83
C ASN A 10 5.27 -19.31 5.06
N ARG A 11 5.94 -19.78 6.13
CA ARG A 11 5.28 -20.26 7.35
C ARG A 11 5.20 -19.23 8.45
N LYS A 12 5.76 -18.03 8.27
CA LYS A 12 5.65 -16.96 9.26
C LYS A 12 4.21 -16.43 9.31
N PRO A 13 3.58 -16.34 10.48
CA PRO A 13 2.25 -15.76 10.62
C PRO A 13 2.26 -14.25 10.25
N PRO A 14 1.12 -13.62 9.92
CA PRO A 14 1.05 -12.23 9.44
C PRO A 14 1.78 -11.22 10.30
N HIS A 15 1.62 -11.29 11.63
CA HIS A 15 2.29 -10.35 12.55
C HIS A 15 3.83 -10.46 12.53
N GLN A 16 4.39 -11.65 12.27
CA GLN A 16 5.84 -11.82 12.13
C GLN A 16 6.33 -11.29 10.79
N ARG A 17 5.55 -11.45 9.72
CA ARG A 17 5.85 -10.84 8.41
C ARG A 17 5.83 -9.32 8.50
N ALA A 18 4.84 -8.74 9.17
CA ALA A 18 4.78 -7.30 9.42
C ALA A 18 6.01 -6.81 10.18
N ARG A 19 6.40 -7.47 11.28
CA ARG A 19 7.61 -7.14 12.06
C ARG A 19 8.91 -7.37 11.30
N SER A 20 8.94 -8.21 10.28
CA SER A 20 10.11 -8.37 9.40
C SER A 20 10.22 -7.25 8.35
N GLY A 21 9.23 -6.38 8.25
CA GLY A 21 9.23 -5.22 7.36
C GLY A 21 8.38 -5.38 6.09
N ILE A 22 7.35 -6.23 6.12
CA ILE A 22 6.37 -6.34 5.04
C ILE A 22 5.10 -5.60 5.47
N GLY A 23 4.82 -4.44 4.85
CA GLY A 23 3.54 -3.75 4.96
C GLY A 23 2.56 -4.29 3.93
N TYR A 24 1.27 -4.40 4.28
CA TYR A 24 0.24 -4.90 3.38
C TYR A 24 -1.03 -4.06 3.48
N VAL A 25 -1.51 -3.62 2.33
CA VAL A 25 -2.81 -2.98 2.16
C VAL A 25 -3.62 -3.86 1.23
N PRO A 26 -4.60 -4.62 1.75
CA PRO A 26 -5.42 -5.52 0.95
C PRO A 26 -6.46 -4.76 0.13
N GLN A 27 -7.00 -5.42 -0.90
CA GLN A 27 -8.23 -5.03 -1.54
C GLN A 27 -9.32 -4.81 -0.47
N GLY A 28 -10.13 -3.76 -0.60
CA GLY A 28 -11.15 -3.43 0.41
C GLY A 28 -10.63 -2.67 1.63
N ARG A 29 -9.32 -2.27 1.67
CA ARG A 29 -8.70 -1.33 2.63
C ARG A 29 -8.51 -1.87 4.04
N GLU A 30 -9.44 -2.66 4.57
CA GLU A 30 -9.44 -3.27 5.93
C GLU A 30 -9.06 -2.27 7.05
N ILE A 31 -9.62 -1.05 6.99
CA ILE A 31 -9.55 -0.12 8.13
C ILE A 31 -10.47 -0.62 9.25
N ILE A 32 -10.24 -0.20 10.48
CA ILE A 32 -11.12 -0.54 11.60
C ILE A 32 -12.17 0.57 11.72
N PRO A 33 -13.43 0.33 11.30
CA PRO A 33 -14.42 1.39 11.12
C PRO A 33 -14.85 2.08 12.41
N TYR A 34 -14.78 1.37 13.53
CA TYR A 34 -15.21 1.90 14.85
C TYR A 34 -14.12 2.68 15.58
N LEU A 35 -12.86 2.52 15.19
CA LEU A 35 -11.74 3.31 15.70
C LEU A 35 -11.67 4.65 14.97
N THR A 36 -11.15 5.68 15.66
CA THR A 36 -10.85 6.96 15.06
C THR A 36 -9.72 6.84 14.02
N VAL A 37 -9.51 7.87 13.21
CA VAL A 37 -8.36 7.97 12.30
C VAL A 37 -7.06 7.84 13.08
N GLU A 38 -6.92 8.58 14.19
CA GLU A 38 -5.73 8.52 15.03
C GLU A 38 -5.48 7.13 15.58
N GLU A 39 -6.49 6.46 16.12
CA GLU A 39 -6.39 5.09 16.65
C GLU A 39 -6.01 4.08 15.54
N ASN A 40 -6.60 4.20 14.34
CA ASN A 40 -6.21 3.40 13.19
C ASN A 40 -4.73 3.59 12.82
N LEU A 41 -4.24 4.84 12.81
CA LEU A 41 -2.84 5.14 12.53
C LEU A 41 -1.93 4.56 13.62
N GLN A 42 -2.30 4.71 14.90
CA GLN A 42 -1.51 4.18 16.03
C GLN A 42 -1.32 2.67 15.94
N LEU A 43 -2.30 1.90 15.44
CA LEU A 43 -2.15 0.47 15.22
C LEU A 43 -1.00 0.12 14.26
N GLY A 44 -0.67 0.99 13.30
CA GLY A 44 0.47 0.81 12.41
C GLY A 44 1.81 0.75 13.15
N LEU A 45 1.91 1.40 14.31
CA LEU A 45 3.12 1.41 15.13
C LEU A 45 3.40 0.08 15.83
N GLU A 46 2.41 -0.83 15.93
CA GLU A 46 2.58 -2.17 16.54
C GLU A 46 3.54 -3.08 15.77
N ALA A 47 3.79 -2.79 14.50
CA ALA A 47 4.80 -3.51 13.71
C ALA A 47 6.24 -3.15 14.13
N LEU A 48 6.45 -2.00 14.77
CA LEU A 48 7.76 -1.52 15.21
C LEU A 48 8.25 -2.23 16.47
N PRO A 49 9.59 -2.33 16.69
CA PRO A 49 10.15 -2.83 17.93
C PRO A 49 9.66 -2.01 19.14
N GLY A 50 9.00 -2.66 20.08
CA GLY A 50 8.36 -2.03 21.25
C GLY A 50 6.95 -1.52 21.00
N GLY A 51 6.45 -1.59 19.74
CA GLY A 51 5.07 -1.27 19.39
C GLY A 51 4.63 0.13 19.80
N LEU A 52 3.31 0.32 19.93
CA LEU A 52 2.70 1.58 20.36
C LEU A 52 3.22 2.08 21.71
N ALA A 53 3.58 1.18 22.63
CA ALA A 53 4.09 1.57 23.94
C ALA A 53 5.36 2.42 23.87
N LYS A 54 6.21 2.17 22.86
CA LYS A 54 7.45 2.90 22.61
C LYS A 54 7.30 4.07 21.63
N HIS A 55 6.41 3.92 20.63
CA HIS A 55 6.25 4.85 19.51
C HIS A 55 4.84 5.43 19.49
N LYS A 56 4.57 6.45 20.33
CA LYS A 56 3.23 7.05 20.43
C LYS A 56 2.95 8.15 19.39
N LYS A 57 4.00 8.73 18.82
CA LYS A 57 3.87 9.84 17.88
C LYS A 57 3.76 9.31 16.45
N ILE A 58 2.72 9.74 15.74
CA ILE A 58 2.57 9.54 14.30
C ILE A 58 3.66 10.34 13.57
N ASP A 59 4.31 9.73 12.60
CA ASP A 59 5.33 10.37 11.76
C ASP A 59 4.67 11.50 10.94
N GLU A 60 5.28 12.68 10.93
CA GLU A 60 4.74 13.85 10.23
C GLU A 60 4.64 13.60 8.70
N LEU A 61 5.52 12.77 8.14
CA LEU A 61 5.45 12.34 6.76
C LEU A 61 4.07 11.81 6.36
N VAL A 62 3.38 11.11 7.27
CA VAL A 62 2.01 10.61 7.02
C VAL A 62 1.04 11.74 6.74
N TYR A 63 1.14 12.84 7.47
CA TYR A 63 0.27 14.00 7.30
C TYR A 63 0.66 14.87 6.10
N GLU A 64 1.93 14.85 5.73
CA GLU A 64 2.39 15.50 4.48
C GLU A 64 1.92 14.75 3.24
N LEU A 65 1.90 13.41 3.30
CA LEU A 65 1.41 12.56 2.21
C LEU A 65 -0.12 12.60 2.10
N PHE A 66 -0.80 12.62 3.25
CA PHE A 66 -2.26 12.55 3.35
C PHE A 66 -2.81 13.62 4.31
N PRO A 67 -2.81 14.91 3.90
CA PRO A 67 -3.19 16.03 4.78
C PRO A 67 -4.62 15.92 5.34
N VAL A 68 -5.51 15.25 4.60
CA VAL A 68 -6.91 15.04 5.01
C VAL A 68 -7.01 14.23 6.31
N LEU A 69 -6.07 13.31 6.58
CA LEU A 69 -6.07 12.50 7.79
C LEU A 69 -5.84 13.37 9.04
N LYS A 70 -4.99 14.40 8.94
CA LYS A 70 -4.74 15.35 10.03
C LYS A 70 -5.99 16.15 10.41
N GLN A 71 -6.87 16.40 9.42
CA GLN A 71 -8.11 17.14 9.64
C GLN A 71 -9.19 16.29 10.35
N PHE A 72 -9.09 14.97 10.28
CA PHE A 72 -10.12 14.04 10.73
C PHE A 72 -9.66 13.08 11.83
N LEU A 73 -8.66 13.44 12.62
CA LEU A 73 -8.06 12.55 13.64
C LEU A 73 -9.08 11.92 14.58
N ASP A 74 -10.06 12.72 15.04
CA ASP A 74 -11.11 12.28 15.96
C ASP A 74 -12.30 11.61 15.27
N ARG A 75 -12.35 11.61 13.91
CA ARG A 75 -13.45 10.98 13.16
C ARG A 75 -13.25 9.46 13.10
N LYS A 76 -14.34 8.70 13.19
CA LYS A 76 -14.27 7.26 12.99
C LYS A 76 -13.88 6.91 11.56
N GLY A 77 -13.07 5.87 11.40
CA GLY A 77 -12.63 5.41 10.09
C GLY A 77 -13.79 5.05 9.16
N GLY A 78 -14.88 4.50 9.71
CA GLY A 78 -16.09 4.16 8.95
C GLY A 78 -16.83 5.36 8.36
N ASP A 79 -16.64 6.57 8.92
CA ASP A 79 -17.28 7.81 8.46
C ASP A 79 -16.49 8.53 7.35
N LEU A 80 -15.35 7.98 6.96
CA LEU A 80 -14.52 8.48 5.87
C LEU A 80 -15.05 8.03 4.51
N SER A 81 -14.83 8.85 3.46
CA SER A 81 -15.06 8.41 2.08
C SER A 81 -14.13 7.24 1.72
N GLY A 82 -14.49 6.45 0.69
CA GLY A 82 -13.66 5.33 0.23
C GLY A 82 -12.21 5.72 -0.07
N GLY A 83 -11.97 6.86 -0.71
CA GLY A 83 -10.63 7.36 -0.99
C GLY A 83 -9.87 7.75 0.28
N GLN A 84 -10.54 8.37 1.27
CA GLN A 84 -9.93 8.70 2.56
C GLN A 84 -9.60 7.45 3.38
N GLN A 85 -10.45 6.43 3.32
CA GLN A 85 -10.17 5.12 3.94
C GLN A 85 -8.94 4.46 3.31
N GLN A 86 -8.78 4.57 1.99
CA GLN A 86 -7.60 4.05 1.30
C GLN A 86 -6.32 4.78 1.72
N GLN A 87 -6.37 6.11 1.81
CA GLN A 87 -5.26 6.92 2.32
C GLN A 87 -4.92 6.51 3.77
N LEU A 88 -5.92 6.28 4.61
CA LEU A 88 -5.73 5.81 5.99
C LEU A 88 -5.08 4.42 6.04
N ALA A 89 -5.50 3.49 5.17
CA ALA A 89 -4.94 2.14 5.10
C ALA A 89 -3.45 2.16 4.69
N ILE A 90 -3.10 2.96 3.68
CA ILE A 90 -1.70 3.14 3.23
C ILE A 90 -0.87 3.80 4.34
N ALA A 91 -1.37 4.87 4.95
CA ALA A 91 -0.73 5.58 6.04
C ALA A 91 -0.43 4.65 7.24
N ARG A 92 -1.42 3.83 7.63
CA ARG A 92 -1.27 2.83 8.69
C ARG A 92 -0.17 1.81 8.38
N ALA A 93 -0.12 1.30 7.15
CA ALA A 93 0.91 0.35 6.74
C ALA A 93 2.31 1.00 6.72
N LEU A 94 2.41 2.26 6.30
CA LEU A 94 3.66 3.02 6.26
C LEU A 94 4.27 3.25 7.65
N LEU A 95 3.44 3.46 8.68
CA LEU A 95 3.89 3.66 10.06
C LEU A 95 4.65 2.47 10.64
N GLY A 96 4.44 1.27 10.11
CA GLY A 96 5.26 0.09 10.40
C GLY A 96 6.69 0.16 9.84
N LYS A 97 7.07 1.24 9.15
CA LYS A 97 8.35 1.42 8.46
C LYS A 97 8.75 0.20 7.63
N PRO A 98 7.90 -0.22 6.69
CA PRO A 98 8.14 -1.42 5.91
C PRO A 98 9.37 -1.24 4.99
N LYS A 99 10.01 -2.35 4.66
CA LYS A 99 11.01 -2.45 3.57
C LYS A 99 10.37 -2.82 2.24
N LEU A 100 9.19 -3.46 2.31
CA LEU A 100 8.34 -3.82 1.18
C LEU A 100 6.90 -3.47 1.53
N LEU A 101 6.25 -2.68 0.69
CA LEU A 101 4.84 -2.34 0.80
C LEU A 101 4.07 -3.07 -0.32
N LEU A 102 3.13 -3.92 0.07
CA LEU A 102 2.23 -4.62 -0.85
C LEU A 102 0.93 -3.82 -0.92
N LEU A 103 0.53 -3.40 -2.13
CA LEU A 103 -0.70 -2.68 -2.40
C LEU A 103 -1.56 -3.52 -3.37
N ASP A 104 -2.73 -3.94 -2.91
CA ASP A 104 -3.63 -4.79 -3.66
C ASP A 104 -4.85 -3.97 -4.11
N GLU A 105 -4.92 -3.66 -5.40
CA GLU A 105 -5.93 -2.82 -6.05
C GLU A 105 -6.24 -1.52 -5.28
N PRO A 106 -5.20 -0.70 -4.98
CA PRO A 106 -5.36 0.45 -4.10
C PRO A 106 -6.23 1.57 -4.67
N THR A 107 -6.58 1.51 -5.97
CA THR A 107 -7.40 2.53 -6.63
C THR A 107 -8.83 2.06 -6.96
N GLU A 108 -9.18 0.82 -6.60
CA GLU A 108 -10.49 0.26 -6.89
C GLU A 108 -11.63 1.04 -6.20
N GLY A 109 -12.64 1.43 -6.98
CA GLY A 109 -13.82 2.14 -6.49
C GLY A 109 -13.54 3.54 -5.93
N ILE A 110 -12.45 4.18 -6.36
CA ILE A 110 -12.01 5.50 -5.90
C ILE A 110 -12.20 6.53 -7.02
N GLN A 111 -12.53 7.77 -6.64
CA GLN A 111 -12.69 8.87 -7.58
C GLN A 111 -11.34 9.24 -8.24
N PRO A 112 -11.33 9.62 -9.53
CA PRO A 112 -10.09 9.86 -10.30
C PRO A 112 -9.13 10.87 -9.68
N ASN A 113 -9.62 11.92 -9.03
CA ASN A 113 -8.77 12.90 -8.36
C ASN A 113 -8.02 12.31 -7.16
N ILE A 114 -8.69 11.44 -6.37
CA ILE A 114 -8.06 10.76 -5.23
C ILE A 114 -7.09 9.66 -5.71
N VAL A 115 -7.38 9.02 -6.85
CA VAL A 115 -6.42 8.10 -7.49
C VAL A 115 -5.10 8.81 -7.76
N GLN A 116 -5.14 10.01 -8.35
CA GLN A 116 -3.93 10.82 -8.61
C GLN A 116 -3.17 11.18 -7.32
N ASP A 117 -3.90 11.50 -6.24
CA ASP A 117 -3.30 11.77 -4.93
C ASP A 117 -2.58 10.52 -4.39
N ILE A 118 -3.20 9.33 -4.50
CA ILE A 118 -2.61 8.05 -4.07
C ILE A 118 -1.36 7.73 -4.92
N GLU A 119 -1.44 7.85 -6.24
CA GLU A 119 -0.30 7.63 -7.14
C GLU A 119 0.88 8.55 -6.77
N SER A 120 0.60 9.83 -6.52
CA SER A 120 1.59 10.83 -6.13
C SER A 120 2.19 10.51 -4.76
N ALA A 121 1.36 10.10 -3.79
CA ALA A 121 1.82 9.70 -2.47
C ALA A 121 2.72 8.46 -2.54
N VAL A 122 2.37 7.44 -3.34
CA VAL A 122 3.21 6.23 -3.50
C VAL A 122 4.58 6.57 -4.09
N LYS A 123 4.65 7.46 -5.09
CA LYS A 123 5.93 7.95 -5.63
C LYS A 123 6.78 8.63 -4.55
N ARG A 124 6.16 9.51 -3.75
CA ARG A 124 6.86 10.20 -2.66
C ARG A 124 7.34 9.20 -1.60
N ILE A 125 6.51 8.23 -1.22
CA ILE A 125 6.89 7.17 -0.28
C ILE A 125 8.16 6.46 -0.76
N ILE A 126 8.22 6.06 -2.03
CA ILE A 126 9.39 5.39 -2.60
C ILE A 126 10.62 6.31 -2.53
N SER A 127 10.50 7.56 -3.00
CA SER A 127 11.63 8.49 -3.07
C SER A 127 12.16 8.94 -1.71
N GLU A 128 11.27 9.10 -0.70
CA GLU A 128 11.64 9.62 0.61
C GLU A 128 12.07 8.51 1.59
N THR A 129 11.56 7.29 1.43
CA THR A 129 11.83 6.19 2.39
C THR A 129 12.68 5.06 1.82
N GLY A 130 12.81 4.97 0.49
CA GLY A 130 13.51 3.87 -0.18
C GLY A 130 12.77 2.52 -0.09
N VAL A 131 11.48 2.51 0.30
CA VAL A 131 10.67 1.29 0.38
C VAL A 131 10.45 0.70 -1.00
N GLY A 132 10.58 -0.63 -1.14
CA GLY A 132 10.11 -1.34 -2.33
C GLY A 132 8.59 -1.43 -2.33
N VAL A 133 7.96 -1.24 -3.50
CA VAL A 133 6.50 -1.38 -3.63
C VAL A 133 6.18 -2.50 -4.60
N LEU A 134 5.34 -3.45 -4.19
CA LEU A 134 4.69 -4.41 -5.07
C LEU A 134 3.22 -4.02 -5.19
N LEU A 135 2.85 -3.58 -6.39
CA LEU A 135 1.52 -3.11 -6.73
C LEU A 135 0.78 -4.16 -7.57
N VAL A 136 -0.39 -4.57 -7.13
CA VAL A 136 -1.37 -5.30 -7.94
C VAL A 136 -2.42 -4.31 -8.41
N GLU A 137 -2.56 -4.13 -9.73
CA GLU A 137 -3.40 -3.09 -10.30
C GLU A 137 -3.88 -3.44 -11.72
N GLN A 138 -5.08 -2.96 -12.05
CA GLN A 138 -5.67 -3.07 -13.39
C GLN A 138 -5.54 -1.75 -14.16
N HIS A 139 -5.36 -0.62 -13.47
CA HIS A 139 -5.22 0.70 -14.08
C HIS A 139 -3.83 0.90 -14.70
N LEU A 140 -3.73 0.75 -16.00
CA LEU A 140 -2.48 0.82 -16.76
C LEU A 140 -1.68 2.10 -16.54
N HIS A 141 -2.37 3.23 -16.26
CA HIS A 141 -1.69 4.48 -15.97
C HIS A 141 -0.80 4.36 -14.73
N PHE A 142 -1.31 3.71 -13.68
CA PHE A 142 -0.53 3.47 -12.46
C PHE A 142 0.57 2.41 -12.68
N VAL A 143 0.26 1.30 -13.37
CA VAL A 143 1.23 0.25 -13.69
C VAL A 143 2.43 0.81 -14.46
N ARG A 144 2.22 1.72 -15.40
CA ARG A 144 3.30 2.35 -16.20
C ARG A 144 4.27 3.21 -15.39
N GLN A 145 3.96 3.51 -14.13
CA GLN A 145 4.84 4.26 -13.23
C GLN A 145 5.82 3.36 -12.47
N ALA A 146 5.64 2.03 -12.52
CA ALA A 146 6.55 1.07 -11.91
C ALA A 146 7.77 0.80 -12.82
N ASP A 147 8.85 0.28 -12.23
CA ASP A 147 10.06 -0.09 -12.97
C ASP A 147 9.85 -1.36 -13.79
N ARG A 148 9.10 -2.32 -13.27
CA ARG A 148 8.85 -3.63 -13.87
C ARG A 148 7.38 -4.03 -13.71
N TYR A 149 6.93 -4.89 -14.64
CA TYR A 149 5.61 -5.50 -14.59
C TYR A 149 5.67 -7.02 -14.66
N TYR A 150 4.64 -7.64 -14.10
CA TYR A 150 4.33 -9.07 -14.23
C TYR A 150 2.85 -9.19 -14.56
N ALA A 151 2.52 -9.60 -15.80
CA ALA A 151 1.14 -9.86 -16.20
C ALA A 151 0.74 -11.26 -15.73
N MET A 152 -0.36 -11.32 -14.96
CA MET A 152 -0.90 -12.58 -14.43
C MET A 152 -2.22 -12.93 -15.12
N GLN A 153 -2.38 -14.21 -15.45
CA GLN A 153 -3.63 -14.76 -15.95
C GLN A 153 -3.82 -16.18 -15.40
N ARG A 154 -4.98 -16.45 -14.83
CA ARG A 154 -5.34 -17.78 -14.28
C ARG A 154 -4.29 -18.36 -13.32
N GLY A 155 -3.72 -17.50 -12.47
CA GLY A 155 -2.71 -17.91 -11.48
C GLY A 155 -1.28 -18.08 -12.02
N GLY A 156 -1.03 -17.83 -13.30
CA GLY A 156 0.29 -17.92 -13.93
C GLY A 156 0.80 -16.57 -14.44
N ILE A 157 2.13 -16.37 -14.42
CA ILE A 157 2.78 -15.23 -15.06
C ILE A 157 2.85 -15.52 -16.58
N VAL A 158 2.19 -14.67 -17.38
CA VAL A 158 2.11 -14.82 -18.83
C VAL A 158 3.03 -13.86 -19.61
N ALA A 159 3.44 -12.76 -18.97
CA ALA A 159 4.43 -11.82 -19.47
C ALA A 159 5.10 -11.08 -18.31
N ASN A 160 6.32 -10.62 -18.49
CA ASN A 160 7.01 -9.75 -17.53
C ASN A 160 8.13 -8.97 -18.25
N GLY A 161 8.56 -7.88 -17.66
CA GLY A 161 9.64 -7.05 -18.20
C GLY A 161 9.71 -5.67 -17.53
N PRO A 162 10.62 -4.80 -18.00
CA PRO A 162 10.57 -3.39 -17.63
C PRO A 162 9.30 -2.76 -18.21
N THR A 163 8.69 -1.80 -17.48
CA THR A 163 7.44 -1.15 -17.92
C THR A 163 7.60 -0.34 -19.21
N SER A 164 8.83 0.08 -19.54
CA SER A 164 9.16 0.71 -20.82
C SER A 164 8.88 -0.21 -22.04
N GLU A 165 8.87 -1.53 -21.85
CA GLU A 165 8.56 -2.53 -22.86
C GLU A 165 7.08 -2.97 -22.85
N LEU A 166 6.26 -2.42 -21.97
CA LEU A 166 4.83 -2.72 -21.89
C LEU A 166 4.10 -2.14 -23.13
N SER A 167 4.12 -2.89 -24.21
CA SER A 167 3.55 -2.50 -25.50
C SER A 167 2.01 -2.61 -25.49
N LYS A 168 1.37 -1.91 -26.46
CA LYS A 168 -0.08 -2.08 -26.68
C LYS A 168 -0.45 -3.54 -26.96
N ALA A 169 0.37 -4.27 -27.70
CA ALA A 169 0.13 -5.69 -28.00
C ALA A 169 0.11 -6.57 -26.76
N VAL A 170 0.99 -6.32 -25.78
CA VAL A 170 0.97 -7.03 -24.48
C VAL A 170 -0.30 -6.68 -23.70
N VAL A 171 -0.68 -5.40 -23.66
CA VAL A 171 -1.89 -4.93 -23.00
C VAL A 171 -3.14 -5.56 -23.63
N GLU A 172 -3.29 -5.49 -24.95
CA GLU A 172 -4.43 -6.05 -25.69
C GLU A 172 -4.51 -7.58 -25.55
N LYS A 173 -3.39 -8.26 -25.53
CA LYS A 173 -3.34 -9.72 -25.44
C LYS A 173 -3.64 -10.27 -24.05
N PHE A 174 -3.22 -9.58 -22.97
CA PHE A 174 -3.22 -10.15 -21.62
C PHE A 174 -4.00 -9.33 -20.59
N LEU A 175 -4.29 -8.05 -20.87
CA LEU A 175 -4.90 -7.11 -19.93
C LEU A 175 -6.22 -6.48 -20.44
N SER A 176 -6.63 -6.78 -21.71
CA SER A 176 -7.96 -6.40 -22.20
C SER A 176 -8.99 -7.42 -21.72
N VAL A 177 -9.98 -6.94 -20.99
CA VAL A 177 -11.21 -7.67 -20.67
C VAL A 177 -12.23 -7.39 -21.76
#